data_2c3b801acc7201b5002fd4dc57c18f83
#
_entry.id   2c3b801acc7201b5002fd4dc57c18f83
#
_cell.length_a   1.000
_cell.length_b   1.000
_cell.length_c   1.000
_cell.angle_alpha   90.00
_cell.angle_beta   90.00
_cell.angle_gamma   90.00
#
_symmetry.space_group_name_H-M   'P 1'
#
loop_
_entity.id
_entity.type
_entity.pdbx_description
1 polymer ?
#
loop_
_entity_poly.entity_id
_entity_poly.type
_entity_poly.pdbx_seq_one_letter_code
_entity_poly.pdbx_strand_id
1 'polypeptide(L)'
;MCSSDLVMEKCSYCVQRINEAKIEADKQNREIRDGEVVTACQQACPTNAIIFGNINDGTSKVAKLKKQERSYGVLADINTRPRTTYVAGVLNVNEDLAKSLGEYTS
;
A
#
# COMPACT_ATOMS: atom_id res chain seq x y z
N MET A 1 18.00 22.54 -22.03
CA MET A 1 17.50 22.30 -20.65
C MET A 1 18.67 21.93 -19.76
N CYS A 2 18.80 22.60 -18.67
CA CYS A 2 19.88 22.33 -17.71
C CYS A 2 19.52 21.16 -16.81
N SER A 3 20.49 20.30 -16.47
CA SER A 3 20.24 19.18 -15.56
C SER A 3 19.78 19.62 -14.16
N SER A 4 20.02 20.86 -13.76
CA SER A 4 19.53 21.43 -12.51
C SER A 4 18.02 21.63 -12.46
N ASP A 5 17.34 21.55 -13.61
CA ASP A 5 15.87 21.62 -13.68
C ASP A 5 15.19 20.28 -13.35
N LEU A 6 15.97 19.21 -13.21
CA LEU A 6 15.46 17.88 -12.91
C LEU A 6 15.43 17.66 -11.41
N VAL A 7 14.25 17.39 -10.88
CA VAL A 7 14.03 17.10 -9.46
C VAL A 7 13.41 15.70 -9.36
N MET A 8 13.98 14.89 -8.46
CA MET A 8 13.42 13.56 -8.20
C MET A 8 12.16 13.70 -7.35
N GLU A 9 11.05 13.12 -7.81
CA GLU A 9 9.81 13.06 -7.07
C GLU A 9 9.50 11.63 -6.64
N LYS A 10 8.97 11.48 -5.46
CA LYS A 10 8.54 10.20 -4.91
C LYS A 10 7.12 10.30 -4.39
N CYS A 11 6.44 9.15 -4.31
CA CYS A 11 5.17 9.07 -3.64
C CYS A 11 5.31 9.49 -2.17
N SER A 12 4.53 10.48 -1.75
CA SER A 12 4.48 10.97 -0.37
C SER A 12 3.24 10.49 0.39
N TYR A 13 2.50 9.54 -0.15
CA TYR A 13 1.21 9.05 0.38
C TYR A 13 0.17 10.18 0.51
N CYS A 14 0.17 11.13 -0.44
CA CYS A 14 -0.73 12.29 -0.42
C CYS A 14 -0.64 13.08 0.89
N VAL A 15 0.58 13.50 1.23
CA VAL A 15 0.85 14.17 2.51
C VAL A 15 -0.03 15.40 2.75
N GLN A 16 -0.44 16.10 1.70
CA GLN A 16 -1.35 17.24 1.80
C GLN A 16 -2.70 16.82 2.36
N ARG A 17 -3.24 15.68 1.90
CA ARG A 17 -4.51 15.13 2.39
C ARG A 17 -4.40 14.67 3.85
N ILE A 18 -3.26 14.09 4.22
CA ILE A 18 -2.97 13.70 5.61
C ILE A 18 -2.95 14.93 6.51
N ASN A 19 -2.27 16.01 6.08
CA ASN A 19 -2.18 17.23 6.84
C ASN A 19 -3.54 17.92 7.01
N GLU A 20 -4.39 17.93 5.99
CA GLU A 20 -5.76 18.42 6.10
C GLU A 20 -6.56 17.65 7.15
N ALA A 21 -6.47 16.33 7.12
CA ALA A 21 -7.16 15.48 8.09
C ALA A 21 -6.65 15.72 9.51
N LYS A 22 -5.34 15.94 9.68
CA LYS A 22 -4.75 16.30 10.98
C LYS A 22 -5.30 17.62 11.52
N ILE A 23 -5.40 18.63 10.67
CA ILE A 23 -5.92 19.95 11.05
C ILE A 23 -7.38 19.81 11.50
N GLU A 24 -8.20 19.11 10.74
CA GLU A 24 -9.62 18.87 11.12
C GLU A 24 -9.73 18.09 12.42
N ALA A 25 -8.91 17.07 12.61
CA ALA A 25 -8.90 16.27 13.82
C ALA A 25 -8.51 17.11 15.05
N ASP A 26 -7.50 17.98 14.89
CA ASP A 26 -7.07 18.88 15.96
C ASP A 26 -8.15 19.88 16.36
N LYS A 27 -8.91 20.41 15.38
CA LYS A 27 -10.04 21.31 15.65
C LYS A 27 -11.13 20.63 16.48
N GLN A 28 -11.31 19.32 16.31
CA GLN A 28 -12.32 18.55 17.00
C GLN A 28 -11.76 17.81 18.23
N ASN A 29 -10.49 18.00 18.56
CA ASN A 29 -9.80 17.32 19.66
C ASN A 29 -9.92 15.79 19.60
N ARG A 30 -9.74 15.22 18.41
CA ARG A 30 -9.80 13.77 18.18
C ARG A 30 -8.65 13.30 17.32
N GLU A 31 -8.41 12.00 17.30
CA GLU A 31 -7.47 11.39 16.37
C GLU A 31 -8.13 11.14 15.00
N ILE A 32 -7.29 10.98 13.98
CA ILE A 32 -7.75 10.65 12.64
C ILE A 32 -8.32 9.22 12.66
N ARG A 33 -9.53 9.07 12.17
CA ARG A 33 -10.22 7.77 12.08
C ARG A 33 -9.74 6.99 10.86
N ASP A 34 -9.86 5.67 10.93
CA ASP A 34 -9.60 4.83 9.77
C ASP A 34 -10.57 5.16 8.63
N GLY A 35 -10.02 5.32 7.43
CA GLY A 35 -10.81 5.69 6.25
C GLY A 35 -11.06 7.18 6.08
N GLU A 36 -10.65 8.03 7.03
CA GLU A 36 -10.82 9.48 6.92
C GLU A 36 -9.89 10.08 5.87
N VAL A 37 -8.69 9.54 5.72
CA VAL A 37 -7.75 9.94 4.67
C VAL A 37 -7.85 8.95 3.52
N VAL A 38 -8.19 9.46 2.34
CA VAL A 38 -8.22 8.68 1.11
C VAL A 38 -7.20 9.26 0.15
N THR A 39 -6.22 8.46 -0.25
CA THR A 39 -5.21 8.91 -1.21
C THR A 39 -5.82 9.06 -2.61
N ALA A 40 -5.15 9.84 -3.48
CA ALA A 40 -5.65 10.05 -4.84
C ALA A 40 -5.72 8.74 -5.62
N CYS A 41 -4.73 7.86 -5.47
CA CYS A 41 -4.72 6.56 -6.14
C CYS A 41 -5.82 5.63 -5.62
N GLN A 42 -6.09 5.65 -4.32
CA GLN A 42 -7.20 4.89 -3.74
C GLN A 42 -8.55 5.38 -4.26
N GLN A 43 -8.72 6.70 -4.33
CA GLN A 43 -9.94 7.32 -4.83
C GLN A 43 -10.19 6.98 -6.31
N ALA A 44 -9.12 6.93 -7.10
CA ALA A 44 -9.19 6.65 -8.52
C ALA A 44 -9.42 5.16 -8.84
N CYS A 45 -9.15 4.26 -7.89
CA CYS A 45 -9.25 2.81 -8.13
C CYS A 45 -10.70 2.34 -8.08
N PRO A 46 -11.28 1.88 -9.21
CA PRO A 46 -12.69 1.46 -9.24
C PRO A 46 -12.93 0.12 -8.55
N THR A 47 -11.90 -0.70 -8.36
CA THR A 47 -12.02 -2.05 -7.78
C THR A 47 -11.75 -2.06 -6.27
N ASN A 48 -11.46 -0.92 -5.66
CA ASN A 48 -11.08 -0.80 -4.24
C ASN A 48 -9.88 -1.68 -3.87
N ALA A 49 -8.91 -1.78 -4.80
CA ALA A 49 -7.73 -2.62 -4.62
C ALA A 49 -6.66 -1.97 -3.74
N ILE A 50 -6.76 -0.66 -3.49
CA ILE A 50 -5.79 0.09 -2.72
C ILE A 50 -6.41 0.46 -1.38
N ILE A 51 -5.74 0.07 -0.29
CA ILE A 51 -6.17 0.38 1.08
C ILE A 51 -5.07 1.21 1.75
N PHE A 52 -5.47 2.31 2.33
CA PHE A 52 -4.58 3.23 3.03
C PHE A 52 -5.06 3.42 4.47
N GLY A 53 -4.14 3.52 5.40
CA GLY A 53 -4.49 3.76 6.79
C GLY A 53 -3.28 3.81 7.69
N ASN A 54 -3.52 3.90 8.99
CA ASN A 54 -2.49 3.95 10.01
C ASN A 54 -2.10 2.53 10.44
N ILE A 55 -0.87 2.12 10.18
CA ILE A 55 -0.37 0.80 10.55
C ILE A 55 -0.19 0.61 12.06
N ASN A 56 -0.09 1.70 12.81
CA ASN A 56 0.01 1.66 14.27
C ASN A 56 -1.35 1.41 14.95
N ASP A 57 -2.45 1.60 14.23
CA ASP A 57 -3.78 1.27 14.71
C ASP A 57 -4.09 -0.18 14.34
N GLY A 58 -4.09 -1.05 15.35
CA GLY A 58 -4.35 -2.48 15.14
C GLY A 58 -5.76 -2.81 14.65
N THR A 59 -6.70 -1.86 14.75
CA THR A 59 -8.07 -2.04 14.28
C THR A 59 -8.28 -1.57 12.86
N SER A 60 -7.30 -0.89 12.24
CA SER A 60 -7.41 -0.39 10.89
C SER A 60 -7.41 -1.53 9.87
N LYS A 61 -8.05 -1.29 8.72
CA LYS A 61 -8.08 -2.27 7.63
C LYS A 61 -6.69 -2.61 7.11
N VAL A 62 -5.81 -1.60 7.01
CA VAL A 62 -4.45 -1.80 6.51
C VAL A 62 -3.64 -2.68 7.45
N ALA A 63 -3.78 -2.52 8.76
CA ALA A 63 -3.10 -3.36 9.74
C ALA A 63 -3.57 -4.82 9.65
N LYS A 64 -4.86 -5.04 9.48
CA LYS A 64 -5.44 -6.38 9.31
C LYS A 64 -4.95 -7.04 8.02
N LEU A 65 -4.90 -6.30 6.91
CA LEU A 65 -4.43 -6.81 5.63
C LEU A 65 -2.95 -7.17 5.66
N LYS A 66 -2.12 -6.42 6.35
CA LYS A 66 -0.69 -6.70 6.48
C LYS A 66 -0.39 -7.99 7.25
N LYS A 67 -1.31 -8.46 8.06
CA LYS A 67 -1.18 -9.71 8.81
C LYS A 67 -1.56 -10.96 8.02
N GLN A 68 -2.09 -10.81 6.82
CA GLN A 68 -2.45 -11.95 5.96
C GLN A 68 -1.20 -12.66 5.47
N GLU A 69 -1.31 -13.98 5.29
CA GLU A 69 -0.20 -14.81 4.78
C GLU A 69 0.24 -14.41 3.37
N ARG A 70 -0.68 -13.90 2.55
CA ARG A 70 -0.39 -13.46 1.18
C ARG A 70 0.22 -12.07 1.09
N SER A 71 0.33 -11.34 2.20
CA SER A 71 0.93 -10.00 2.21
C SER A 71 2.45 -10.10 2.10
N TYR A 72 3.03 -9.33 1.20
CA TYR A 72 4.48 -9.30 1.02
C TYR A 72 4.95 -7.88 0.71
N GLY A 73 6.22 -7.60 1.01
CA GLY A 73 6.88 -6.35 0.68
C GLY A 73 7.96 -6.55 -0.38
N VAL A 74 8.19 -5.53 -1.18
CA VAL A 74 9.24 -5.57 -2.20
C VAL A 74 10.61 -5.54 -1.54
N LEU A 75 11.48 -6.49 -1.91
CA LEU A 75 12.85 -6.63 -1.38
C LEU A 75 12.89 -6.76 0.15
N ALA A 76 11.87 -7.38 0.74
CA ALA A 76 11.80 -7.57 2.19
C ALA A 76 12.94 -8.46 2.71
N ASP A 77 13.45 -9.37 1.89
CA ASP A 77 14.57 -10.26 2.21
C ASP A 77 15.87 -9.51 2.49
N ILE A 78 16.04 -8.32 1.93
CA ILE A 78 17.18 -7.45 2.24
C ILE A 78 16.87 -6.37 3.27
N ASN A 79 15.79 -6.55 4.02
CA ASN A 79 15.41 -5.71 5.14
C ASN A 79 15.07 -4.26 4.76
N THR A 80 14.39 -4.07 3.63
CA THR A 80 13.96 -2.73 3.19
C THR A 80 12.83 -2.16 4.04
N ARG A 81 12.06 -3.01 4.70
CA ARG A 81 10.91 -2.65 5.54
C ARG A 81 9.96 -1.66 4.85
N PRO A 82 9.44 -1.99 3.67
CA PRO A 82 8.57 -1.06 2.93
C PRO A 82 7.26 -0.84 3.67
N ARG A 83 6.73 0.37 3.56
CA ARG A 83 5.40 0.71 4.11
C ARG A 83 4.27 0.22 3.22
N THR A 84 4.51 0.16 1.93
CA THR A 84 3.57 -0.39 0.97
C THR A 84 3.79 -1.88 0.83
N THR A 85 2.75 -2.66 1.01
CA THR A 85 2.78 -4.11 0.81
C THR A 85 1.72 -4.53 -0.18
N TYR A 86 1.88 -5.72 -0.72
CA TYR A 86 1.03 -6.26 -1.76
C TYR A 86 0.42 -7.57 -1.31
N VAL A 87 -0.77 -7.88 -1.82
CA VAL A 87 -1.41 -9.17 -1.60
C VAL A 87 -1.16 -10.02 -2.84
N ALA A 88 -0.51 -11.18 -2.64
CA ALA A 88 -0.16 -12.08 -3.74
C ALA A 88 -1.41 -12.63 -4.41
N GLY A 89 -1.38 -12.69 -5.74
CA GLY A 89 -2.43 -13.35 -6.51
C GLY A 89 -2.38 -14.86 -6.29
N VAL A 90 -3.55 -15.48 -6.26
CA VAL A 90 -3.65 -16.95 -6.20
C VAL A 90 -3.78 -17.46 -7.63
N LEU A 91 -2.79 -18.25 -8.05
CA LEU A 91 -2.80 -18.89 -9.37
C LEU A 91 -3.22 -20.34 -9.22
N ASN A 92 -4.30 -20.70 -9.92
CA ASN A 92 -4.79 -22.06 -9.96
C ASN A 92 -4.31 -22.69 -11.26
N VAL A 93 -3.04 -23.10 -11.30
CA VAL A 93 -2.36 -23.57 -12.50
C VAL A 93 -2.63 -25.05 -12.69
N ASN A 94 -2.90 -25.45 -13.94
CA ASN A 94 -2.95 -26.86 -14.31
C ASN A 94 -1.56 -27.48 -14.13
N GLU A 95 -1.46 -28.56 -13.36
CA GLU A 95 -0.18 -29.20 -13.03
C GLU A 95 0.62 -29.64 -14.27
N ASP A 96 -0.08 -30.14 -15.28
CA ASP A 96 0.57 -30.62 -16.51
C ASP A 96 1.20 -29.44 -17.28
N LEU A 97 0.51 -28.32 -17.34
CA LEU A 97 1.05 -27.10 -17.94
C LEU A 97 2.21 -26.52 -17.13
N ALA A 98 2.10 -26.54 -15.82
CA ALA A 98 3.16 -26.05 -14.94
C ALA A 98 4.44 -26.86 -15.11
N LYS A 99 4.34 -28.19 -15.22
CA LYS A 99 5.49 -29.07 -15.49
C LYS A 99 6.12 -28.81 -16.86
N SER A 100 5.30 -28.54 -17.88
CA SER A 100 5.79 -28.29 -19.23
C SER A 100 6.49 -26.94 -19.34
N LEU A 101 6.06 -25.94 -18.58
CA LEU A 101 6.65 -24.60 -18.60
C LEU A 101 7.84 -24.44 -17.65
N GLY A 102 7.89 -25.22 -16.58
CA GLY A 102 9.00 -25.22 -15.64
C GLY A 102 9.19 -23.91 -14.86
N GLU A 103 8.33 -22.94 -15.02
CA GLU A 103 8.48 -21.59 -14.47
C GLU A 103 7.66 -21.32 -13.21
N TYR A 104 6.73 -22.21 -12.87
CA TYR A 104 5.81 -22.01 -11.76
C TYR A 104 6.18 -22.77 -10.50
N THR A 105 7.39 -23.27 -10.43
CA THR A 105 7.87 -24.07 -9.31
C THR A 105 8.60 -23.29 -8.23
N SER A 106 8.71 -22.00 -8.40
CA SER A 106 9.38 -21.14 -7.41
C SER A 106 8.46 -20.63 -6.33
#